data_08ae942e81d8ab2e4ef7e1d805bae2f6
#
_entry.id   08ae942e81d8ab2e4ef7e1d805bae2f6
#
_cell.length_a   1.000
_cell.length_b   1.000
_cell.length_c   1.000
_cell.angle_alpha   90.00
_cell.angle_beta   90.00
_cell.angle_gamma   90.00
#
_symmetry.space_group_name_H-M   'P 1'
#
loop_
_entity.id
_entity.type
_entity.pdbx_description
1 polymer ?
#
loop_
_entity_poly.entity_id
_entity_poly.type
_entity_poly.pdbx_seq_one_letter_code
_entity_poly.pdbx_strand_id
1 'polypeptide(L)'
;MTRNRRSLTSRVAVILTLFADQITKLLGQGTFGKVVEAYDRRKGTKCAIKVIRSVPKYRDASRIELRVLSTLASNDRLNQNRCIHLRDCFDFRNHICIVTDLYGQSVFDFLKSNGFVPFPSTHIQKFAKQLLTSVACKLTISVSFRDIWANTI
;
A
#
# COMPACT_ATOMS: atom_id res chain seq x y z
N MET A 1 6.36 -9.44 -30.25
CA MET A 1 5.71 -8.72 -29.14
C MET A 1 4.76 -9.60 -28.29
N THR A 2 5.03 -10.89 -28.12
CA THR A 2 4.09 -11.88 -27.51
C THR A 2 4.63 -12.55 -26.23
N ARG A 3 5.82 -12.17 -25.75
CA ARG A 3 6.48 -12.85 -24.61
C ARG A 3 6.02 -12.36 -23.23
N ASN A 4 5.36 -11.20 -23.15
CA ASN A 4 5.03 -10.57 -21.87
C ASN A 4 3.62 -10.93 -21.31
N ARG A 5 2.70 -11.39 -22.15
CA ARG A 5 1.34 -11.77 -21.70
C ARG A 5 1.29 -13.09 -20.94
N ARG A 6 2.10 -14.09 -21.33
CA ARG A 6 2.12 -15.41 -20.65
C ARG A 6 2.71 -15.35 -19.23
N SER A 7 3.69 -14.47 -19.00
CA SER A 7 4.30 -14.33 -17.66
C SER A 7 3.36 -13.61 -16.66
N LEU A 8 2.55 -12.67 -17.12
CA LEU A 8 1.54 -11.99 -16.31
C LEU A 8 0.38 -12.93 -15.95
N THR A 9 -0.12 -13.71 -16.89
CA THR A 9 -1.23 -14.65 -16.67
C THR A 9 -0.83 -15.77 -15.69
N SER A 10 0.40 -16.27 -15.76
CA SER A 10 0.89 -17.28 -14.81
C SER A 10 1.11 -16.72 -13.41
N ARG A 11 1.59 -15.48 -13.29
CA ARG A 11 1.72 -14.78 -11.99
C ARG A 11 0.37 -14.47 -11.36
N VAL A 12 -0.60 -14.03 -12.15
CA VAL A 12 -1.97 -13.77 -11.68
C VAL A 12 -2.63 -15.06 -11.17
N ALA A 13 -2.52 -16.17 -11.90
CA ALA A 13 -3.05 -17.47 -11.47
C ALA A 13 -2.38 -17.94 -10.18
N VAL A 14 -1.05 -17.84 -10.07
CA VAL A 14 -0.28 -18.22 -8.87
C VAL A 14 -0.62 -17.33 -7.68
N ILE A 15 -0.78 -16.02 -7.89
CA ILE A 15 -1.13 -15.08 -6.81
C ILE A 15 -2.55 -15.30 -6.34
N LEU A 16 -3.49 -15.62 -7.24
CA LEU A 16 -4.87 -15.96 -6.88
C LEU A 16 -4.96 -17.24 -6.04
N THR A 17 -4.21 -18.26 -6.40
CA THR A 17 -4.12 -19.50 -5.61
C THR A 17 -3.46 -19.24 -4.24
N LEU A 18 -2.59 -18.22 -4.14
CA LEU A 18 -1.89 -17.87 -2.91
C LEU A 18 -2.70 -16.98 -1.96
N PHE A 19 -3.60 -16.13 -2.48
CA PHE A 19 -4.34 -15.15 -1.66
C PHE A 19 -5.86 -15.36 -1.64
N ALA A 20 -6.45 -15.98 -2.68
CA ALA A 20 -7.92 -16.07 -2.78
C ALA A 20 -8.55 -16.98 -1.72
N ASP A 21 -7.83 -18.01 -1.28
CA ASP A 21 -8.34 -18.97 -0.29
C ASP A 21 -8.03 -18.56 1.17
N GLN A 22 -7.43 -17.38 1.39
CA GLN A 22 -6.94 -16.98 2.72
C GLN A 22 -7.23 -15.53 3.10
N ILE A 23 -8.31 -14.95 2.58
CA ILE A 23 -8.86 -13.72 3.16
C ILE A 23 -9.45 -14.08 4.52
N THR A 24 -8.86 -13.52 5.58
CA THR A 24 -9.23 -13.85 6.95
C THR A 24 -10.20 -12.84 7.54
N LYS A 25 -10.12 -11.56 7.13
CA LYS A 25 -10.92 -10.49 7.73
C LYS A 25 -11.09 -9.30 6.79
N LEU A 26 -12.26 -8.67 6.82
CA LEU A 26 -12.46 -7.33 6.26
C LEU A 26 -11.91 -6.30 7.25
N LEU A 27 -10.94 -5.49 6.82
CA LEU A 27 -10.33 -4.44 7.64
C LEU A 27 -11.04 -3.10 7.48
N GLY A 28 -11.55 -2.81 6.28
CA GLY A 28 -12.27 -1.58 6.02
C GLY A 28 -12.89 -1.53 4.63
N GLN A 29 -13.85 -0.63 4.46
CA GLN A 29 -14.50 -0.37 3.18
C GLN A 29 -14.68 1.13 2.99
N GLY A 30 -14.37 1.63 1.80
CA GLY A 30 -14.50 3.03 1.45
C GLY A 30 -14.98 3.23 0.00
N THR A 31 -14.92 4.47 -0.45
CA THR A 31 -15.34 4.87 -1.80
C THR A 31 -14.57 4.13 -2.88
N PHE A 32 -13.27 3.97 -2.74
CA PHE A 32 -12.38 3.38 -3.75
C PHE A 32 -12.40 1.85 -3.77
N GLY A 33 -12.78 1.19 -2.68
CA GLY A 33 -12.74 -0.26 -2.60
C GLY A 33 -12.84 -0.81 -1.19
N LYS A 34 -12.29 -2.01 -1.01
CA LYS A 34 -12.22 -2.72 0.27
C LYS A 34 -10.77 -3.02 0.63
N VAL A 35 -10.48 -3.07 1.91
CA VAL A 35 -9.20 -3.56 2.43
C VAL A 35 -9.46 -4.83 3.24
N VAL A 36 -8.75 -5.88 2.92
CA VAL A 36 -8.88 -7.18 3.58
C VAL A 36 -7.54 -7.64 4.16
N GLU A 37 -7.60 -8.36 5.27
CA GLU A 37 -6.47 -9.13 5.79
C GLU A 37 -6.39 -10.45 5.03
N ALA A 38 -5.19 -10.83 4.63
CA ALA A 38 -4.91 -12.11 4.00
C ALA A 38 -3.59 -12.70 4.51
N TYR A 39 -3.39 -13.99 4.28
CA TYR A 39 -2.16 -14.69 4.62
C TYR A 39 -1.31 -14.93 3.36
N ASP A 40 -0.10 -14.39 3.33
CA ASP A 40 0.88 -14.62 2.26
C ASP A 40 1.63 -15.92 2.52
N ARG A 41 1.26 -17.00 1.82
CA ARG A 41 1.88 -18.31 1.96
C ARG A 41 3.37 -18.33 1.58
N ARG A 42 3.79 -17.48 0.64
CA ARG A 42 5.19 -17.41 0.21
C ARG A 42 6.10 -16.86 1.30
N LYS A 43 5.61 -15.84 2.00
CA LYS A 43 6.35 -15.17 3.08
C LYS A 43 6.02 -15.72 4.46
N GLY A 44 4.99 -16.56 4.58
CA GLY A 44 4.54 -17.08 5.87
C GLY A 44 4.00 -15.97 6.81
N THR A 45 3.50 -14.85 6.26
CA THR A 45 3.11 -13.69 7.04
C THR A 45 1.75 -13.14 6.60
N LYS A 46 1.06 -12.46 7.51
CA LYS A 46 -0.15 -11.72 7.17
C LYS A 46 0.19 -10.46 6.35
N CYS A 47 -0.74 -10.06 5.51
CA CYS A 47 -0.67 -8.86 4.69
C CYS A 47 -2.04 -8.18 4.61
N ALA A 48 -2.05 -6.93 4.17
CA ALA A 48 -3.24 -6.20 3.81
C ALA A 48 -3.36 -6.12 2.29
N ILE A 49 -4.56 -6.38 1.75
CA ILE A 49 -4.86 -6.28 0.32
C ILE A 49 -5.95 -5.24 0.12
N LYS A 50 -5.61 -4.15 -0.57
CA LYS A 50 -6.57 -3.14 -1.00
C LYS A 50 -7.11 -3.52 -2.37
N VAL A 51 -8.38 -3.91 -2.42
CA VAL A 51 -9.10 -4.31 -3.64
C VAL A 51 -9.86 -3.12 -4.17
N ILE A 52 -9.42 -2.56 -5.28
CA ILE A 52 -10.03 -1.38 -5.91
C ILE A 52 -11.26 -1.81 -6.73
N ARG A 53 -12.32 -1.01 -6.68
CA ARG A 53 -13.52 -1.24 -7.49
C ARG A 53 -13.16 -1.18 -8.97
N SER A 54 -13.79 -2.06 -9.77
CA SER A 54 -13.64 -2.13 -11.23
C SER A 54 -14.34 -0.96 -11.95
N VAL A 55 -14.02 0.28 -11.57
CA VAL A 55 -14.52 1.51 -12.16
C VAL A 55 -13.34 2.26 -12.76
N PRO A 56 -13.39 2.71 -14.02
CA PRO A 56 -12.26 3.36 -14.70
C PRO A 56 -11.61 4.48 -13.87
N LYS A 57 -12.39 5.41 -13.35
CA LYS A 57 -11.93 6.50 -12.49
C LYS A 57 -11.09 6.04 -11.30
N TYR A 58 -11.48 4.95 -10.64
CA TYR A 58 -10.76 4.44 -9.46
C TYR A 58 -9.52 3.66 -9.86
N ARG A 59 -9.57 2.97 -11.00
CA ARG A 59 -8.40 2.28 -11.57
C ARG A 59 -7.29 3.28 -11.95
N ASP A 60 -7.64 4.39 -12.56
CA ASP A 60 -6.67 5.42 -12.94
C ASP A 60 -6.04 6.08 -11.70
N ALA A 61 -6.85 6.43 -10.70
CA ALA A 61 -6.34 6.91 -9.42
C ALA A 61 -5.39 5.90 -8.75
N SER A 62 -5.72 4.61 -8.81
CA SER A 62 -4.88 3.55 -8.24
C SER A 62 -3.56 3.35 -8.97
N ARG A 63 -3.49 3.63 -10.26
CA ARG A 63 -2.23 3.60 -11.02
C ARG A 63 -1.25 4.66 -10.53
N ILE A 64 -1.77 5.85 -10.18
CA ILE A 64 -0.96 6.92 -9.57
C ILE A 64 -0.46 6.46 -8.19
N GLU A 65 -1.35 5.92 -7.35
CA GLU A 65 -0.99 5.38 -6.03
C GLU A 65 0.09 4.30 -6.13
N LEU A 66 -0.05 3.36 -7.07
CA LEU A 66 0.94 2.31 -7.32
C LEU A 66 2.30 2.87 -7.75
N ARG A 67 2.32 3.90 -8.59
CA ARG A 67 3.56 4.55 -9.01
C ARG A 67 4.29 5.15 -7.81
N VAL A 68 3.58 5.86 -6.94
CA VAL A 68 4.15 6.43 -5.71
C VAL A 68 4.67 5.34 -4.79
N LEU A 69 3.90 4.28 -4.55
CA LEU A 69 4.31 3.17 -3.68
C LEU A 69 5.52 2.42 -4.24
N SER A 70 5.58 2.20 -5.55
CA SER A 70 6.74 1.56 -6.21
C SER A 70 8.00 2.42 -6.08
N THR A 71 7.86 3.73 -6.24
CA THR A 71 8.98 4.66 -6.11
C THR A 71 9.47 4.73 -4.67
N LEU A 72 8.57 4.75 -3.69
CA LEU A 72 8.94 4.66 -2.27
C LEU A 72 9.72 3.37 -1.97
N ALA A 73 9.22 2.22 -2.44
CA ALA A 73 9.85 0.93 -2.21
C ALA A 73 11.25 0.83 -2.84
N SER A 74 11.49 1.48 -3.99
CA SER A 74 12.79 1.49 -4.65
C SER A 74 13.81 2.43 -3.97
N ASN A 75 13.35 3.57 -3.44
CA ASN A 75 14.22 4.58 -2.85
C ASN A 75 14.45 4.39 -1.34
N ASP A 76 13.56 3.70 -0.64
CA ASP A 76 13.67 3.44 0.80
C ASP A 76 13.51 1.95 1.11
N ARG A 77 14.44 1.13 0.62
CA ARG A 77 14.38 -0.34 0.74
C ARG A 77 14.33 -0.83 2.18
N LEU A 78 14.91 -0.10 3.11
CA LEU A 78 14.95 -0.46 4.54
C LEU A 78 13.79 0.16 5.34
N ASN A 79 12.88 0.88 4.67
CA ASN A 79 11.76 1.59 5.29
C ASN A 79 12.17 2.49 6.47
N GLN A 80 13.28 3.20 6.32
CA GLN A 80 13.78 4.13 7.34
C GLN A 80 12.84 5.33 7.52
N ASN A 81 12.12 5.71 6.45
CA ASN A 81 11.17 6.82 6.47
C ASN A 81 9.75 6.40 6.91
N ARG A 82 9.56 5.15 7.31
CA ARG A 82 8.32 4.63 7.90
C ARG A 82 7.08 4.87 7.04
N CYS A 83 7.23 4.72 5.72
CA CYS A 83 6.12 4.75 4.77
C CYS A 83 5.55 3.34 4.56
N ILE A 84 4.31 3.27 4.08
CA ILE A 84 3.74 2.00 3.63
C ILE A 84 4.51 1.51 2.41
N HIS A 85 5.01 0.26 2.47
CA HIS A 85 5.73 -0.35 1.37
C HIS A 85 4.82 -1.29 0.56
N LEU A 86 4.97 -1.20 -0.76
CA LEU A 86 4.36 -2.12 -1.70
C LEU A 86 5.06 -3.47 -1.61
N ARG A 87 4.31 -4.54 -1.26
CA ARG A 87 4.80 -5.92 -1.34
C ARG A 87 4.61 -6.50 -2.74
N ASP A 88 3.42 -6.29 -3.31
CA ASP A 88 3.04 -6.80 -4.63
C ASP A 88 1.82 -6.04 -5.17
N CYS A 89 1.56 -6.15 -6.46
CA CYS A 89 0.31 -5.67 -7.05
C CYS A 89 -0.10 -6.59 -8.21
N PHE A 90 -1.40 -6.80 -8.37
CA PHE A 90 -1.96 -7.63 -9.43
C PHE A 90 -3.36 -7.17 -9.81
N ASP A 91 -3.80 -7.56 -11.01
CA ASP A 91 -5.17 -7.35 -11.47
C ASP A 91 -5.96 -8.67 -11.31
N PHE A 92 -7.09 -8.61 -10.63
CA PHE A 92 -7.98 -9.74 -10.46
C PHE A 92 -9.40 -9.37 -10.87
N ARG A 93 -9.94 -10.04 -11.88
CA ARG A 93 -11.30 -9.79 -12.40
C ARG A 93 -11.57 -8.30 -12.60
N ASN A 94 -10.61 -7.60 -13.20
CA ASN A 94 -10.65 -6.16 -13.42
C ASN A 94 -10.58 -5.28 -12.15
N HIS A 95 -10.23 -5.86 -10.99
CA HIS A 95 -9.92 -5.15 -9.77
C HIS A 95 -8.41 -5.04 -9.59
N ILE A 96 -7.89 -3.83 -9.44
CA ILE A 96 -6.49 -3.65 -9.04
C ILE A 96 -6.37 -3.99 -7.55
N CYS A 97 -5.48 -4.93 -7.24
CA CYS A 97 -5.18 -5.38 -5.88
C CYS A 97 -3.79 -4.90 -5.48
N ILE A 98 -3.71 -4.12 -4.42
CA ILE A 98 -2.46 -3.56 -3.88
C ILE A 98 -2.16 -4.29 -2.58
N VAL A 99 -1.02 -4.98 -2.51
CA VAL A 99 -0.61 -5.75 -1.34
C VAL A 99 0.44 -4.97 -0.56
N THR A 100 0.20 -4.79 0.73
CA THR A 100 1.11 -4.09 1.65
C THR A 100 1.32 -4.90 2.92
N ASP A 101 2.19 -4.41 3.79
CA ASP A 101 2.29 -4.95 5.14
C ASP A 101 0.98 -4.76 5.90
N LEU A 102 0.66 -5.71 6.78
CA LEU A 102 -0.44 -5.57 7.71
C LEU A 102 0.05 -4.80 8.93
N TYR A 103 -0.55 -3.65 9.18
CA TYR A 103 -0.32 -2.86 10.37
C TYR A 103 -1.40 -3.13 11.42
N GLY A 104 -1.16 -2.69 12.64
CA GLY A 104 -2.13 -2.73 13.73
C GLY A 104 -3.27 -1.72 13.55
N GLN A 105 -3.99 -1.46 14.62
CA GLN A 105 -5.06 -0.47 14.64
C GLN A 105 -4.52 0.96 14.43
N SER A 106 -5.36 1.85 13.92
CA SER A 106 -5.00 3.26 13.77
C SER A 106 -4.80 3.93 15.13
N VAL A 107 -4.04 5.04 15.14
CA VAL A 107 -3.89 5.86 16.36
C VAL A 107 -5.24 6.34 16.89
N PHE A 108 -6.19 6.64 15.99
CA PHE A 108 -7.55 7.02 16.37
C PHE A 108 -8.32 5.87 17.03
N ASP A 109 -8.27 4.67 16.44
CA ASP A 109 -8.95 3.50 16.99
C ASP A 109 -8.37 3.11 18.34
N PHE A 110 -7.05 3.21 18.49
CA PHE A 110 -6.39 3.02 19.79
C PHE A 110 -6.86 4.04 20.82
N LEU A 111 -6.89 5.33 20.48
CA LEU A 111 -7.35 6.39 21.36
C LEU A 111 -8.81 6.16 21.79
N LYS A 112 -9.68 5.78 20.82
CA LYS A 112 -11.07 5.45 21.08
C LYS A 112 -11.24 4.25 21.99
N SER A 113 -10.49 3.16 21.77
CA SER A 113 -10.53 1.96 22.62
C SER A 113 -10.01 2.21 24.02
N ASN A 114 -9.17 3.24 24.21
CA ASN A 114 -8.63 3.67 25.49
C ASN A 114 -9.44 4.81 26.14
N GLY A 115 -10.73 4.93 25.79
CA GLY A 115 -11.63 5.91 26.38
C GLY A 115 -11.27 7.37 26.12
N PHE A 116 -10.55 7.65 25.02
CA PHE A 116 -10.04 8.99 24.65
C PHE A 116 -9.10 9.62 25.70
N VAL A 117 -8.44 8.79 26.51
CA VAL A 117 -7.38 9.29 27.38
C VAL A 117 -6.24 9.87 26.54
N PRO A 118 -5.81 11.13 26.79
CA PRO A 118 -4.78 11.77 25.99
C PRO A 118 -3.45 11.01 26.03
N PHE A 119 -2.75 10.99 24.90
CA PHE A 119 -1.40 10.42 24.85
C PHE A 119 -0.41 11.25 25.65
N PRO A 120 0.56 10.63 26.32
CA PRO A 120 1.70 11.34 26.91
C PRO A 120 2.43 12.19 25.86
N SER A 121 2.94 13.36 26.26
CA SER A 121 3.64 14.30 25.36
C SER A 121 4.80 13.65 24.59
N THR A 122 5.51 12.71 25.21
CA THR A 122 6.58 11.95 24.57
C THR A 122 6.10 11.08 23.40
N HIS A 123 4.88 10.52 23.48
CA HIS A 123 4.28 9.76 22.37
C HIS A 123 3.84 10.70 21.24
N ILE A 124 3.25 11.84 21.58
CA ILE A 124 2.86 12.86 20.59
C ILE A 124 4.08 13.35 19.80
N GLN A 125 5.19 13.63 20.50
CA GLN A 125 6.45 14.02 19.85
C GLN A 125 6.98 12.93 18.90
N LYS A 126 6.91 11.65 19.30
CA LYS A 126 7.30 10.53 18.44
C LYS A 126 6.41 10.42 17.20
N PHE A 127 5.09 10.57 17.35
CA PHE A 127 4.17 10.57 16.20
C PHE A 127 4.47 11.73 15.25
N ALA A 128 4.62 12.94 15.78
CA ALA A 128 4.95 14.13 14.98
C ALA A 128 6.27 13.94 14.21
N LYS A 129 7.32 13.49 14.88
CA LYS A 129 8.61 13.21 14.24
C LYS A 129 8.49 12.19 13.11
N GLN A 130 7.83 11.06 13.34
CA GLN A 130 7.67 10.01 12.33
C GLN A 130 6.84 10.50 11.14
N LEU A 131 5.75 11.22 11.40
CA LEU A 131 4.91 11.80 10.36
C LEU A 131 5.69 12.81 9.49
N LEU A 132 6.41 13.72 10.12
CA LEU A 132 7.22 14.71 9.40
C LEU A 132 8.34 14.04 8.58
N THR A 133 8.98 12.99 9.11
CA THR A 133 9.96 12.20 8.36
C THR A 133 9.35 11.57 7.12
N SER A 134 8.17 10.97 7.23
CA SER A 134 7.47 10.36 6.09
C SER A 134 7.02 11.39 5.05
N VAL A 135 6.56 12.56 5.49
CA VAL A 135 6.17 13.66 4.59
C VAL A 135 7.38 14.23 3.86
N ALA A 136 8.49 14.44 4.55
CA ALA A 136 9.73 14.92 3.95
C ALA A 136 10.23 13.95 2.86
N CYS A 137 10.22 12.65 3.11
CA CYS A 137 10.55 11.63 2.13
C CYS A 137 9.67 11.73 0.86
N LYS A 138 8.36 11.85 1.03
CA LYS A 138 7.43 11.99 -0.11
C LYS A 138 7.67 13.27 -0.91
N LEU A 139 7.95 14.38 -0.26
CA LEU A 139 8.25 15.65 -0.92
C LEU A 139 9.54 15.55 -1.74
N THR A 140 10.60 14.97 -1.19
CA THR A 140 11.88 14.76 -1.89
C THR A 140 11.69 13.90 -3.14
N ILE A 141 10.92 12.81 -3.04
CA ILE A 141 10.60 11.94 -4.19
C ILE A 141 9.77 12.70 -5.24
N SER A 142 8.79 13.52 -4.83
CA SER A 142 7.96 14.32 -5.75
C SER A 142 8.76 15.39 -6.48
N VAL A 143 9.75 16.01 -5.85
CA VAL A 143 10.68 16.97 -6.47
C VAL A 143 11.54 16.25 -7.51
N SER A 144 12.09 15.08 -7.19
CA SER A 144 12.88 14.28 -8.13
C SER A 144 12.09 13.87 -9.39
N PHE A 145 10.77 13.66 -9.26
CA PHE A 145 9.89 13.43 -10.41
C PHE A 145 9.72 14.65 -11.32
N ARG A 146 9.69 15.85 -10.74
CA ARG A 146 9.59 17.09 -11.52
C ARG A 146 10.83 17.32 -12.37
N ASP A 147 12.00 17.01 -11.83
CA ASP A 147 13.29 17.18 -12.53
C ASP A 147 13.46 16.20 -13.70
N ILE A 148 12.91 14.99 -13.60
CA ILE A 148 12.92 14.00 -14.69
C ILE A 148 12.04 14.48 -15.86
N TRP A 149 10.91 15.13 -15.61
CA TRP A 149 10.04 15.65 -16.67
C TRP A 149 10.58 16.96 -17.29
N ALA A 150 11.23 17.81 -16.51
CA ALA A 150 11.83 19.04 -17.00
C ALA A 150 13.02 18.82 -17.96
N ASN A 151 13.69 17.68 -17.85
CA ASN A 151 14.83 17.31 -18.71
C ASN A 151 14.44 16.44 -19.91
N THR A 152 13.15 16.18 -20.17
CA THR A 152 12.66 15.34 -21.27
C THR A 152 11.87 16.15 -22.32
N ILE A 153 11.80 17.47 -22.18
CA ILE A 153 11.33 18.44 -23.17
C ILE A 153 12.53 19.31 -23.58
#